data_2fddfab7c0f08417089c02434650ad5c
#
_entry.id   2fddfab7c0f08417089c02434650ad5c
#
_cell.length_a   1.000
_cell.length_b   1.000
_cell.length_c   1.000
_cell.angle_alpha   90.00
_cell.angle_beta   90.00
_cell.angle_gamma   90.00
#
_symmetry.space_group_name_H-M   'P 1'
#
loop_
_entity.id
_entity.type
_entity.pdbx_description
1 polymer ?
#
loop_
_entity_poly.entity_id
_entity_poly.type
_entity_poly.pdbx_seq_one_letter_code
_entity_poly.pdbx_strand_id
1 'polypeptide(L)'
;MALHAAEEETIETLKRWWQENGKQLVLLVIVVFAGYTGWLFWQNARFDSAEAASDLYEEILELAETAPGVAISPSSSRRILEAADELQADYSDSIYAMFGALFAAQQHVRDNDLDAAEASLRWILNNAKSGFFAQTDDGLLLTTNLRLGRVLLAKGEYEQTLALVNGVDPKTFAPAFDELRGDVYMGMGRAVDAREAYEAAQQAGSGSEALRMKLAQLVDET
;
A
#
# COMPACT_ATOMS: atom_id res chain seq x y z
N MET A 1 64.97 -11.29 -37.05
CA MET A 1 65.24 -9.86 -36.76
C MET A 1 64.04 -8.94 -37.02
N ALA A 2 63.25 -9.15 -38.06
CA ALA A 2 62.06 -8.26 -38.30
C ALA A 2 60.91 -8.36 -37.28
N LEU A 3 60.75 -9.48 -36.62
CA LEU A 3 59.68 -9.67 -35.58
C LEU A 3 60.01 -8.88 -34.33
N HIS A 4 61.22 -8.79 -33.84
CA HIS A 4 61.59 -8.03 -32.64
C HIS A 4 61.46 -6.52 -32.84
N ALA A 5 61.70 -5.98 -34.02
CA ALA A 5 61.61 -4.56 -34.34
C ALA A 5 60.09 -4.10 -34.29
N ALA A 6 59.20 -4.93 -34.80
CA ALA A 6 57.74 -4.65 -34.73
C ALA A 6 57.14 -4.73 -33.29
N GLU A 7 57.68 -5.62 -32.45
CA GLU A 7 57.33 -5.73 -31.04
C GLU A 7 57.83 -4.53 -30.24
N GLU A 8 59.05 -4.05 -30.47
CA GLU A 8 59.62 -2.85 -29.84
C GLU A 8 58.83 -1.58 -30.18
N GLU A 9 58.45 -1.41 -31.45
CA GLU A 9 57.66 -0.26 -31.93
C GLU A 9 56.25 -0.23 -31.31
N THR A 10 55.63 -1.41 -31.10
CA THR A 10 54.33 -1.55 -30.44
C THR A 10 54.41 -1.20 -28.96
N ILE A 11 55.47 -1.62 -28.27
CA ILE A 11 55.72 -1.31 -26.85
C ILE A 11 55.96 0.19 -26.64
N GLU A 12 56.75 0.83 -27.51
CA GLU A 12 57.00 2.27 -27.43
C GLU A 12 55.74 3.09 -27.68
N THR A 13 54.91 2.67 -28.64
CA THR A 13 53.60 3.32 -28.92
C THR A 13 52.65 3.19 -27.73
N LEU A 14 52.59 2.00 -27.12
CA LEU A 14 51.79 1.76 -25.93
C LEU A 14 52.28 2.59 -24.72
N LYS A 15 53.59 2.71 -24.51
CA LYS A 15 54.17 3.56 -23.46
C LYS A 15 53.83 5.03 -23.66
N ARG A 16 53.91 5.53 -24.90
CA ARG A 16 53.58 6.92 -25.23
C ARG A 16 52.09 7.19 -24.98
N TRP A 17 51.21 6.29 -25.46
CA TRP A 17 49.77 6.39 -25.22
C TRP A 17 49.44 6.37 -23.73
N TRP A 18 50.10 5.51 -22.95
CA TRP A 18 49.93 5.43 -21.51
C TRP A 18 50.39 6.73 -20.78
N GLN A 19 51.46 7.33 -21.20
CA GLN A 19 51.94 8.58 -20.65
C GLN A 19 50.96 9.74 -20.92
N GLU A 20 50.32 9.72 -22.06
CA GLU A 20 49.34 10.75 -22.47
C GLU A 20 47.96 10.53 -21.85
N ASN A 21 47.48 9.28 -21.80
CA ASN A 21 46.08 8.96 -21.42
C ASN A 21 45.96 8.17 -20.12
N GLY A 22 47.06 7.66 -19.56
CA GLY A 22 47.05 6.77 -18.41
C GLY A 22 46.37 7.37 -17.19
N LYS A 23 46.54 8.68 -16.90
CA LYS A 23 45.89 9.36 -15.80
C LYS A 23 44.37 9.40 -15.97
N GLN A 24 43.91 9.65 -17.19
CA GLN A 24 42.46 9.69 -17.48
C GLN A 24 41.85 8.30 -17.39
N LEU A 25 42.55 7.28 -17.86
CA LEU A 25 42.11 5.88 -17.78
C LEU A 25 42.02 5.42 -16.31
N VAL A 26 43.05 5.72 -15.50
CA VAL A 26 43.02 5.40 -14.05
C VAL A 26 41.88 6.09 -13.37
N LEU A 27 41.64 7.39 -13.66
CA LEU A 27 40.53 8.13 -13.10
C LEU A 27 39.18 7.53 -13.50
N LEU A 28 39.02 7.15 -14.76
CA LEU A 28 37.82 6.48 -15.26
C LEU A 28 37.57 5.14 -14.55
N VAL A 29 38.62 4.32 -14.37
CA VAL A 29 38.53 3.06 -13.63
C VAL A 29 38.10 3.30 -12.17
N ILE A 30 38.67 4.32 -11.51
CA ILE A 30 38.27 4.68 -10.14
C ILE A 30 36.79 5.10 -10.07
N VAL A 31 36.33 5.93 -11.02
CA VAL A 31 34.92 6.38 -11.06
C VAL A 31 33.98 5.20 -11.29
N VAL A 32 34.29 4.30 -12.23
CA VAL A 32 33.49 3.10 -12.49
C VAL A 32 33.46 2.18 -11.27
N PHE A 33 34.62 1.98 -10.63
CA PHE A 33 34.69 1.14 -9.43
C PHE A 33 33.91 1.75 -8.25
N ALA A 34 34.05 3.05 -8.02
CA ALA A 34 33.28 3.76 -6.99
C ALA A 34 31.76 3.73 -7.27
N GLY A 35 31.36 3.90 -8.53
CA GLY A 35 29.98 3.78 -8.95
C GLY A 35 29.42 2.38 -8.73
N TYR A 36 30.17 1.36 -9.08
CA TYR A 36 29.79 -0.04 -8.91
C TYR A 36 29.69 -0.44 -7.43
N THR A 37 30.67 -0.06 -6.61
CA THR A 37 30.63 -0.33 -5.16
C THR A 37 29.52 0.43 -4.47
N GLY A 38 29.28 1.69 -4.85
CA GLY A 38 28.16 2.48 -4.35
C GLY A 38 26.80 1.86 -4.72
N TRP A 39 26.66 1.36 -5.95
CA TRP A 39 25.47 0.65 -6.40
C TRP A 39 25.23 -0.66 -5.63
N LEU A 40 26.29 -1.47 -5.42
CA LEU A 40 26.19 -2.69 -4.62
C LEU A 40 25.77 -2.41 -3.17
N PHE A 41 26.36 -1.39 -2.56
CA PHE A 41 26.00 -0.98 -1.19
C PHE A 41 24.54 -0.56 -1.11
N TRP A 42 24.09 0.26 -2.06
CA TRP A 42 22.70 0.71 -2.13
C TRP A 42 21.72 -0.45 -2.36
N GLN A 43 22.10 -1.41 -3.22
CA GLN A 43 21.30 -2.60 -3.50
C GLN A 43 21.17 -3.49 -2.25
N ASN A 44 22.27 -3.76 -1.55
CA ASN A 44 22.26 -4.56 -0.32
C ASN A 44 21.40 -3.89 0.76
N ALA A 45 21.58 -2.57 0.98
CA ALA A 45 20.75 -1.83 1.94
C ALA A 45 19.25 -1.91 1.62
N ARG A 46 18.87 -1.97 0.35
CA ARG A 46 17.47 -2.18 -0.06
C ARG A 46 16.98 -3.59 0.21
N PHE A 47 17.82 -4.61 0.03
CA PHE A 47 17.45 -5.99 0.35
C PHE A 47 17.27 -6.16 1.85
N ASP A 48 18.20 -5.68 2.66
CA ASP A 48 18.14 -5.75 4.12
C ASP A 48 16.89 -5.05 4.67
N SER A 49 16.55 -3.87 4.12
CA SER A 49 15.33 -3.15 4.51
C SER A 49 14.05 -3.85 4.08
N ALA A 50 14.03 -4.50 2.91
CA ALA A 50 12.87 -5.25 2.45
C ALA A 50 12.65 -6.53 3.27
N GLU A 51 13.73 -7.22 3.67
CA GLU A 51 13.70 -8.38 4.56
C GLU A 51 13.15 -7.99 5.93
N ALA A 52 13.71 -6.95 6.56
CA ALA A 52 13.24 -6.46 7.85
C ALA A 52 11.76 -6.02 7.84
N ALA A 53 11.31 -5.36 6.77
CA ALA A 53 9.90 -5.00 6.61
C ALA A 53 9.00 -6.24 6.44
N SER A 54 9.49 -7.29 5.76
CA SER A 54 8.78 -8.56 5.60
C SER A 54 8.64 -9.27 6.94
N ASP A 55 9.69 -9.30 7.75
CA ASP A 55 9.70 -9.95 9.06
C ASP A 55 8.70 -9.30 10.02
N LEU A 56 8.67 -7.96 10.06
CA LEU A 56 7.65 -7.21 10.83
C LEU A 56 6.23 -7.51 10.38
N TYR A 57 6.02 -7.63 9.07
CA TYR A 57 4.71 -7.96 8.53
C TYR A 57 4.31 -9.41 8.84
N GLU A 58 5.26 -10.37 8.78
CA GLU A 58 5.03 -11.76 9.17
C GLU A 58 4.65 -11.86 10.67
N GLU A 59 5.32 -11.09 11.54
CA GLU A 59 4.93 -10.97 12.95
C GLU A 59 3.48 -10.48 13.11
N ILE A 60 3.07 -9.46 12.33
CA ILE A 60 1.67 -8.98 12.33
C ILE A 60 0.71 -10.11 11.94
N LEU A 61 1.03 -10.88 10.89
CA LEU A 61 0.19 -11.98 10.44
C LEU A 61 0.06 -13.08 11.51
N GLU A 62 1.16 -13.48 12.13
CA GLU A 62 1.16 -14.49 13.20
C GLU A 62 0.32 -14.04 14.40
N LEU A 63 0.44 -12.78 14.82
CA LEU A 63 -0.34 -12.22 15.92
C LEU A 63 -1.81 -12.04 15.59
N ALA A 64 -2.13 -11.81 14.31
CA ALA A 64 -3.51 -11.65 13.82
C ALA A 64 -4.20 -12.99 13.58
N GLU A 65 -3.44 -14.09 13.43
CA GLU A 65 -3.97 -15.43 13.23
C GLU A 65 -4.63 -15.93 14.51
N THR A 66 -5.95 -16.00 14.51
CA THR A 66 -6.75 -16.51 15.62
C THR A 66 -7.77 -17.51 15.09
N ALA A 67 -8.14 -18.48 15.94
CA ALA A 67 -9.22 -19.41 15.60
C ALA A 67 -10.54 -18.65 15.33
N PRO A 68 -11.43 -19.16 14.46
CA PRO A 68 -12.70 -18.50 14.17
C PRO A 68 -13.49 -18.19 15.45
N GLY A 69 -13.88 -16.92 15.62
CA GLY A 69 -14.62 -16.44 16.79
C GLY A 69 -13.78 -16.10 18.02
N VAL A 70 -12.47 -16.27 17.96
CA VAL A 70 -11.55 -15.87 19.05
C VAL A 70 -11.06 -14.46 18.79
N ALA A 71 -11.23 -13.56 19.75
CA ALA A 71 -10.70 -12.20 19.65
C ALA A 71 -9.16 -12.19 19.84
N ILE A 72 -8.47 -11.31 19.11
CA ILE A 72 -7.05 -11.04 19.30
C ILE A 72 -6.84 -10.55 20.75
N SER A 73 -5.80 -11.04 21.41
CA SER A 73 -5.49 -10.62 22.79
C SER A 73 -5.07 -9.13 22.82
N PRO A 74 -5.31 -8.42 23.95
CA PRO A 74 -4.86 -7.03 24.08
C PRO A 74 -3.35 -6.83 23.92
N SER A 75 -2.55 -7.83 24.28
CA SER A 75 -1.09 -7.81 24.08
C SER A 75 -0.73 -7.96 22.61
N SER A 76 -1.39 -8.88 21.89
CA SER A 76 -1.19 -9.07 20.45
C SER A 76 -1.66 -7.84 19.67
N SER A 77 -2.81 -7.26 20.03
CA SER A 77 -3.31 -6.03 19.41
C SER A 77 -2.29 -4.88 19.55
N ARG A 78 -1.74 -4.69 20.74
CA ARG A 78 -0.72 -3.66 20.97
C ARG A 78 0.53 -3.91 20.12
N ARG A 79 1.02 -5.15 20.07
CA ARG A 79 2.21 -5.47 19.29
C ARG A 79 1.97 -5.32 17.79
N ILE A 80 0.77 -5.63 17.29
CA ILE A 80 0.38 -5.36 15.91
C ILE A 80 0.47 -3.85 15.60
N LEU A 81 -0.03 -2.99 16.51
CA LEU A 81 0.03 -1.54 16.33
C LEU A 81 1.49 -1.05 16.34
N GLU A 82 2.31 -1.51 17.29
CA GLU A 82 3.73 -1.16 17.36
C GLU A 82 4.49 -1.57 16.08
N ALA A 83 4.28 -2.79 15.58
CA ALA A 83 4.92 -3.25 14.34
C ALA A 83 4.42 -2.48 13.11
N ALA A 84 3.13 -2.12 13.07
CA ALA A 84 2.58 -1.30 11.99
C ALA A 84 3.14 0.14 12.01
N ASP A 85 3.32 0.73 13.19
CA ASP A 85 3.94 2.05 13.36
C ASP A 85 5.41 2.02 12.91
N GLU A 86 6.17 0.98 13.28
CA GLU A 86 7.56 0.78 12.84
C GLU A 86 7.64 0.64 11.31
N LEU A 87 6.76 -0.15 10.70
CA LEU A 87 6.66 -0.28 9.25
C LEU A 87 6.40 1.07 8.57
N GLN A 88 5.51 1.89 9.13
CA GLN A 88 5.19 3.21 8.58
C GLN A 88 6.33 4.22 8.76
N ALA A 89 7.06 4.17 9.87
CA ALA A 89 8.14 5.10 10.18
C ALA A 89 9.42 4.78 9.38
N ASP A 90 9.85 3.51 9.40
CA ASP A 90 11.17 3.11 8.92
C ASP A 90 11.14 2.48 7.52
N TYR A 91 9.98 1.95 7.09
CA TYR A 91 9.81 1.22 5.83
C TYR A 91 8.64 1.74 4.98
N SER A 92 8.36 3.04 5.05
CA SER A 92 7.21 3.68 4.39
C SER A 92 7.12 3.42 2.88
N ASP A 93 8.24 3.12 2.23
CA ASP A 93 8.34 2.77 0.81
C ASP A 93 7.93 1.33 0.48
N SER A 94 7.79 0.48 1.51
CA SER A 94 7.44 -0.93 1.37
C SER A 94 5.93 -1.12 1.24
N ILE A 95 5.53 -2.11 0.44
CA ILE A 95 4.12 -2.55 0.40
C ILE A 95 3.66 -3.11 1.76
N TYR A 96 4.58 -3.66 2.55
CA TYR A 96 4.30 -4.18 3.89
C TYR A 96 3.84 -3.10 4.85
N ALA A 97 4.35 -1.86 4.74
CA ALA A 97 3.86 -0.73 5.52
C ALA A 97 2.39 -0.40 5.24
N MET A 98 1.95 -0.51 3.97
CA MET A 98 0.56 -0.31 3.61
C MET A 98 -0.35 -1.42 4.17
N PHE A 99 0.10 -2.68 4.12
CA PHE A 99 -0.64 -3.78 4.73
C PHE A 99 -0.64 -3.69 6.26
N GLY A 100 0.49 -3.33 6.88
CA GLY A 100 0.56 -3.06 8.31
C GLY A 100 -0.43 -1.98 8.75
N ALA A 101 -0.54 -0.88 8.00
CA ALA A 101 -1.52 0.17 8.26
C ALA A 101 -2.98 -0.30 8.12
N LEU A 102 -3.28 -1.27 7.23
CA LEU A 102 -4.61 -1.89 7.16
C LEU A 102 -4.92 -2.71 8.42
N PHE A 103 -3.93 -3.42 8.97
CA PHE A 103 -4.08 -4.13 10.25
C PHE A 103 -4.24 -3.16 11.42
N ALA A 104 -3.45 -2.08 11.47
CA ALA A 104 -3.60 -1.03 12.47
C ALA A 104 -5.01 -0.44 12.44
N ALA A 105 -5.51 -0.05 11.26
CA ALA A 105 -6.87 0.46 11.11
C ALA A 105 -7.91 -0.54 11.62
N GLN A 106 -7.72 -1.83 11.37
CA GLN A 106 -8.63 -2.86 11.87
C GLN A 106 -8.61 -2.97 13.40
N GLN A 107 -7.43 -2.87 14.04
CA GLN A 107 -7.35 -2.88 15.51
C GLN A 107 -8.02 -1.63 16.09
N HIS A 108 -7.73 -0.45 15.53
CA HIS A 108 -8.38 0.81 15.96
C HIS A 108 -9.89 0.75 15.85
N VAL A 109 -10.46 0.18 14.77
CA VAL A 109 -11.93 -0.02 14.68
C VAL A 109 -12.43 -0.96 15.77
N ARG A 110 -11.72 -2.04 16.10
CA ARG A 110 -12.10 -2.95 17.20
C ARG A 110 -12.10 -2.26 18.56
N ASP A 111 -11.13 -1.36 18.76
CA ASP A 111 -10.98 -0.59 19.99
C ASP A 111 -11.92 0.65 20.01
N ASN A 112 -12.76 0.80 18.98
CA ASN A 112 -13.65 1.94 18.75
C ASN A 112 -12.93 3.30 18.68
N ASP A 113 -11.64 3.28 18.33
CA ASP A 113 -10.84 4.48 18.01
C ASP A 113 -10.95 4.78 16.50
N LEU A 114 -12.08 5.36 16.12
CA LEU A 114 -12.38 5.65 14.72
C LEU A 114 -11.48 6.73 14.13
N ASP A 115 -10.96 7.64 14.95
CA ASP A 115 -10.03 8.69 14.50
C ASP A 115 -8.66 8.10 14.13
N ALA A 116 -8.11 7.21 14.95
CA ALA A 116 -6.88 6.50 14.63
C ALA A 116 -7.05 5.54 13.43
N ALA A 117 -8.22 4.89 13.32
CA ALA A 117 -8.54 4.07 12.15
C ALA A 117 -8.56 4.90 10.85
N GLU A 118 -9.20 6.07 10.88
CA GLU A 118 -9.19 7.00 9.75
C GLU A 118 -7.77 7.45 9.40
N ALA A 119 -6.96 7.82 10.40
CA ALA A 119 -5.59 8.26 10.20
C ALA A 119 -4.74 7.18 9.50
N SER A 120 -4.84 5.92 9.94
CA SER A 120 -4.14 4.78 9.34
C SER A 120 -4.55 4.55 7.88
N LEU A 121 -5.85 4.64 7.56
CA LEU A 121 -6.34 4.47 6.19
C LEU A 121 -5.95 5.65 5.29
N ARG A 122 -5.99 6.88 5.79
CA ARG A 122 -5.53 8.06 5.05
C ARG A 122 -4.02 8.03 4.81
N TRP A 123 -3.25 7.49 5.75
CA TRP A 123 -1.81 7.30 5.56
C TRP A 123 -1.52 6.43 4.32
N ILE A 124 -2.27 5.32 4.12
CA ILE A 124 -2.12 4.46 2.94
C ILE A 124 -2.37 5.27 1.65
N LEU A 125 -3.48 6.02 1.60
CA LEU A 125 -3.84 6.79 0.41
C LEU A 125 -2.83 7.90 0.10
N ASN A 126 -2.25 8.53 1.12
CA ASN A 126 -1.26 9.59 0.97
C ASN A 126 0.13 9.07 0.58
N ASN A 127 0.46 7.83 0.95
CA ASN A 127 1.74 7.20 0.62
C ASN A 127 1.68 6.26 -0.59
N ALA A 128 0.49 6.12 -1.19
CA ALA A 128 0.31 5.32 -2.39
C ALA A 128 1.13 5.91 -3.54
N LYS A 129 2.03 5.11 -4.10
CA LYS A 129 2.86 5.52 -5.23
C LYS A 129 2.05 5.40 -6.52
N SER A 130 1.94 6.52 -7.24
CA SER A 130 1.35 6.59 -8.56
C SER A 130 2.44 6.88 -9.59
N GLY A 131 2.43 6.19 -10.73
CA GLY A 131 3.36 6.43 -11.84
C GLY A 131 3.72 5.15 -12.59
N PHE A 132 4.40 5.30 -13.73
CA PHE A 132 4.69 4.20 -14.66
C PHE A 132 5.55 3.09 -14.04
N PHE A 133 6.40 3.40 -13.05
CA PHE A 133 7.34 2.45 -12.43
C PHE A 133 7.01 2.08 -10.97
N ALA A 134 6.00 2.70 -10.36
CA ALA A 134 5.70 2.53 -8.94
C ALA A 134 4.19 2.65 -8.70
N GLN A 135 3.44 1.73 -9.30
CA GLN A 135 1.99 1.72 -9.19
C GLN A 135 1.58 0.89 -7.97
N THR A 136 0.88 1.52 -7.03
CA THR A 136 0.19 0.79 -5.97
C THR A 136 -0.97 0.01 -6.58
N ASP A 137 -1.21 -1.21 -6.09
CA ASP A 137 -2.30 -2.05 -6.57
C ASP A 137 -3.66 -1.36 -6.41
N ASP A 138 -4.43 -1.29 -7.48
CA ASP A 138 -5.77 -0.71 -7.51
C ASP A 138 -6.70 -1.39 -6.47
N GLY A 139 -6.56 -2.70 -6.29
CA GLY A 139 -7.35 -3.46 -5.31
C GLY A 139 -7.08 -3.01 -3.88
N LEU A 140 -5.82 -2.72 -3.53
CA LEU A 140 -5.45 -2.16 -2.23
C LEU A 140 -6.07 -0.79 -2.03
N LEU A 141 -5.99 0.09 -3.04
CA LEU A 141 -6.56 1.44 -2.96
C LEU A 141 -8.08 1.43 -2.84
N LEU A 142 -8.75 0.60 -3.62
CA LEU A 142 -10.21 0.44 -3.55
C LEU A 142 -10.66 -0.15 -2.20
N THR A 143 -9.95 -1.15 -1.69
CA THR A 143 -10.19 -1.70 -0.35
C THR A 143 -9.99 -0.64 0.73
N THR A 144 -8.94 0.16 0.64
CA THR A 144 -8.64 1.23 1.59
C THR A 144 -9.73 2.31 1.57
N ASN A 145 -10.14 2.77 0.38
CA ASN A 145 -11.23 3.74 0.25
C ASN A 145 -12.56 3.20 0.80
N LEU A 146 -12.88 1.94 0.54
CA LEU A 146 -14.11 1.32 1.05
C LEU A 146 -14.09 1.23 2.58
N ARG A 147 -12.95 0.84 3.19
CA ARG A 147 -12.79 0.81 4.65
C ARG A 147 -12.85 2.22 5.24
N LEU A 148 -12.19 3.20 4.62
CA LEU A 148 -12.26 4.60 5.04
C LEU A 148 -13.70 5.12 5.00
N GLY A 149 -14.44 4.85 3.94
CA GLY A 149 -15.85 5.23 3.85
C GLY A 149 -16.70 4.61 4.97
N ARG A 150 -16.43 3.35 5.34
CA ARG A 150 -17.14 2.71 6.47
C ARG A 150 -16.77 3.33 7.83
N VAL A 151 -15.52 3.74 8.02
CA VAL A 151 -15.07 4.44 9.23
C VAL A 151 -15.75 5.82 9.32
N LEU A 152 -15.76 6.59 8.23
CA LEU A 152 -16.43 7.89 8.16
C LEU A 152 -17.94 7.77 8.40
N LEU A 153 -18.58 6.75 7.83
CA LEU A 153 -19.99 6.43 8.11
C LEU A 153 -20.23 6.15 9.60
N ALA A 154 -19.37 5.33 10.22
CA ALA A 154 -19.46 5.02 11.65
C ALA A 154 -19.26 6.26 12.54
N LYS A 155 -18.48 7.26 12.08
CA LYS A 155 -18.35 8.57 12.73
C LYS A 155 -19.54 9.49 12.49
N GLY A 156 -20.48 9.13 11.61
CA GLY A 156 -21.61 9.97 11.20
C GLY A 156 -21.23 11.07 10.19
N GLU A 157 -20.07 10.98 9.56
CA GLU A 157 -19.56 11.96 8.59
C GLU A 157 -20.12 11.67 7.19
N TYR A 158 -21.44 11.73 7.04
CA TYR A 158 -22.18 11.28 5.85
C TYR A 158 -21.77 12.00 4.57
N GLU A 159 -21.61 13.32 4.60
CA GLU A 159 -21.24 14.13 3.44
C GLU A 159 -19.82 13.80 2.96
N GLN A 160 -18.89 13.57 3.90
CA GLN A 160 -17.54 13.18 3.57
C GLN A 160 -17.50 11.78 2.96
N THR A 161 -18.32 10.86 3.52
CA THR A 161 -18.45 9.51 2.97
C THR A 161 -19.00 9.53 1.54
N LEU A 162 -20.05 10.32 1.26
CA LEU A 162 -20.58 10.47 -0.09
C LEU A 162 -19.58 11.08 -1.04
N ALA A 163 -18.83 12.11 -0.61
CA ALA A 163 -17.79 12.71 -1.41
C ALA A 163 -16.70 11.70 -1.78
N LEU A 164 -16.27 10.86 -0.82
CA LEU A 164 -15.31 9.79 -1.05
C LEU A 164 -15.84 8.75 -2.06
N VAL A 165 -17.03 8.22 -1.82
CA VAL A 165 -17.64 7.18 -2.66
C VAL A 165 -17.89 7.66 -4.08
N ASN A 166 -18.27 8.92 -4.27
CA ASN A 166 -18.53 9.50 -5.59
C ASN A 166 -17.24 9.95 -6.30
N GLY A 167 -16.15 10.16 -5.56
CA GLY A 167 -14.85 10.57 -6.10
C GLY A 167 -13.98 9.42 -6.61
N VAL A 168 -14.34 8.17 -6.33
CA VAL A 168 -13.56 6.98 -6.67
C VAL A 168 -14.24 6.22 -7.81
N ASP A 169 -13.49 5.83 -8.84
CA ASP A 169 -13.94 4.83 -9.82
C ASP A 169 -13.91 3.44 -9.18
N PRO A 170 -15.07 2.84 -8.87
CA PRO A 170 -15.13 1.63 -8.05
C PRO A 170 -14.73 0.36 -8.80
N LYS A 171 -14.63 0.37 -10.14
CA LYS A 171 -14.28 -0.79 -10.97
C LYS A 171 -15.07 -2.06 -10.54
N THR A 172 -14.35 -3.13 -10.19
CA THR A 172 -14.94 -4.39 -9.72
C THR A 172 -15.52 -4.32 -8.30
N PHE A 173 -15.28 -3.25 -7.55
CA PHE A 173 -15.83 -3.00 -6.21
C PHE A 173 -17.17 -2.25 -6.24
N ALA A 174 -17.73 -1.95 -7.42
CA ALA A 174 -18.98 -1.23 -7.57
C ALA A 174 -20.09 -1.73 -6.62
N PRO A 175 -20.36 -3.05 -6.48
CA PRO A 175 -21.38 -3.52 -5.55
C PRO A 175 -21.17 -3.05 -4.10
N ALA A 176 -19.93 -3.05 -3.63
CA ALA A 176 -19.59 -2.69 -2.26
C ALA A 176 -19.66 -1.17 -2.02
N PHE A 177 -19.30 -0.37 -3.03
CA PHE A 177 -19.42 1.10 -2.97
C PHE A 177 -20.88 1.54 -3.04
N ASP A 178 -21.70 0.89 -3.88
CA ASP A 178 -23.14 1.18 -3.95
C ASP A 178 -23.87 0.77 -2.66
N GLU A 179 -23.50 -0.37 -2.05
CA GLU A 179 -24.03 -0.76 -0.74
C GLU A 179 -23.64 0.27 0.33
N LEU A 180 -22.38 0.73 0.36
CA LEU A 180 -21.95 1.77 1.30
C LEU A 180 -22.70 3.09 1.07
N ARG A 181 -22.95 3.49 -0.20
CA ARG A 181 -23.75 4.66 -0.52
C ARG A 181 -25.18 4.54 0.05
N GLY A 182 -25.78 3.36 -0.08
CA GLY A 182 -27.08 3.06 0.51
C GLY A 182 -27.05 3.19 2.05
N ASP A 183 -26.01 2.67 2.70
CA ASP A 183 -25.84 2.79 4.16
C ASP A 183 -25.73 4.24 4.61
N VAL A 184 -25.03 5.09 3.83
CA VAL A 184 -24.94 6.53 4.10
C VAL A 184 -26.32 7.18 3.98
N TYR A 185 -27.09 6.91 2.91
CA TYR A 185 -28.42 7.46 2.74
C TYR A 185 -29.37 7.02 3.85
N MET A 186 -29.25 5.78 4.33
CA MET A 186 -29.99 5.32 5.51
C MET A 186 -29.62 6.14 6.74
N GLY A 187 -28.33 6.38 6.99
CA GLY A 187 -27.86 7.21 8.10
C GLY A 187 -28.39 8.66 8.03
N MET A 188 -28.60 9.16 6.82
CA MET A 188 -29.19 10.50 6.57
C MET A 188 -30.73 10.52 6.62
N GLY A 189 -31.40 9.39 6.83
CA GLY A 189 -32.87 9.28 6.78
C GLY A 189 -33.45 9.35 5.36
N ARG A 190 -32.66 9.13 4.33
CA ARG A 190 -33.04 9.22 2.90
C ARG A 190 -33.37 7.83 2.35
N ALA A 191 -34.46 7.24 2.83
CA ALA A 191 -34.83 5.86 2.53
C ALA A 191 -35.00 5.55 1.02
N VAL A 192 -35.52 6.53 0.24
CA VAL A 192 -35.71 6.35 -1.21
C VAL A 192 -34.35 6.23 -1.91
N ASP A 193 -33.44 7.17 -1.63
CA ASP A 193 -32.09 7.13 -2.22
C ASP A 193 -31.30 5.90 -1.76
N ALA A 194 -31.50 5.46 -0.51
CA ALA A 194 -30.89 4.25 0.01
C ALA A 194 -31.34 3.01 -0.78
N ARG A 195 -32.64 2.91 -1.07
CA ARG A 195 -33.20 1.83 -1.85
C ARG A 195 -32.57 1.78 -3.25
N GLU A 196 -32.52 2.92 -3.95
CA GLU A 196 -31.91 3.00 -5.28
C GLU A 196 -30.46 2.55 -5.27
N ALA A 197 -29.68 2.98 -4.26
CA ALA A 197 -28.28 2.57 -4.12
C ALA A 197 -28.12 1.07 -3.83
N TYR A 198 -28.95 0.48 -2.98
CA TYR A 198 -28.93 -0.95 -2.71
C TYR A 198 -29.37 -1.80 -3.92
N GLU A 199 -30.36 -1.33 -4.68
CA GLU A 199 -30.75 -1.96 -5.94
C GLU A 199 -29.62 -1.91 -6.97
N ALA A 200 -28.89 -0.79 -7.05
CA ALA A 200 -27.70 -0.68 -7.89
C ALA A 200 -26.61 -1.69 -7.45
N ALA A 201 -26.36 -1.82 -6.14
CA ALA A 201 -25.43 -2.83 -5.61
C ALA A 201 -25.85 -4.27 -6.03
N GLN A 202 -27.13 -4.57 -5.95
CA GLN A 202 -27.65 -5.88 -6.37
C GLN A 202 -27.49 -6.10 -7.89
N GLN A 203 -27.79 -5.10 -8.71
CA GLN A 203 -27.61 -5.17 -10.17
C GLN A 203 -26.13 -5.29 -10.56
N ALA A 204 -25.22 -4.67 -9.79
CA ALA A 204 -23.78 -4.77 -9.96
C ALA A 204 -23.21 -6.14 -9.50
N GLY A 205 -24.05 -7.02 -8.95
CA GLY A 205 -23.68 -8.41 -8.62
C GLY A 205 -23.55 -8.71 -7.13
N SER A 206 -23.92 -7.79 -6.22
CA SER A 206 -24.00 -8.14 -4.81
C SER A 206 -25.16 -9.10 -4.54
N GLY A 207 -24.83 -10.31 -4.13
CA GLY A 207 -25.81 -11.35 -3.71
C GLY A 207 -25.83 -11.56 -2.19
N SER A 208 -25.31 -10.61 -1.39
CA SER A 208 -25.17 -10.79 0.04
C SER A 208 -26.52 -10.88 0.75
N GLU A 209 -26.63 -11.74 1.78
CA GLU A 209 -27.80 -11.83 2.63
C GLU A 209 -28.08 -10.51 3.35
N ALA A 210 -26.99 -9.82 3.79
CA ALA A 210 -27.09 -8.53 4.44
C ALA A 210 -27.77 -7.48 3.54
N LEU A 211 -27.42 -7.42 2.26
CA LEU A 211 -28.06 -6.50 1.31
C LEU A 211 -29.54 -6.81 1.11
N ARG A 212 -29.89 -8.11 1.03
CA ARG A 212 -31.31 -8.52 0.93
C ARG A 212 -32.12 -8.11 2.15
N MET A 213 -31.53 -8.24 3.35
CA MET A 213 -32.18 -7.79 4.59
C MET A 213 -32.36 -6.27 4.62
N LYS A 214 -31.36 -5.50 4.21
CA LYS A 214 -31.44 -4.02 4.11
C LYS A 214 -32.57 -3.59 3.15
N LEU A 215 -32.66 -4.22 1.99
CA LEU A 215 -33.74 -3.94 1.03
C LEU A 215 -35.12 -4.32 1.58
N ALA A 216 -35.25 -5.46 2.28
CA ALA A 216 -36.51 -5.88 2.88
C ALA A 216 -37.00 -4.88 3.95
N GLN A 217 -36.11 -4.38 4.80
CA GLN A 217 -36.47 -3.36 5.81
C GLN A 217 -37.09 -2.10 5.20
N LEU A 218 -36.59 -1.67 4.03
CA LEU A 218 -37.10 -0.48 3.33
C LEU A 218 -38.46 -0.70 2.68
N VAL A 219 -38.91 -1.94 2.51
CA VAL A 219 -40.26 -2.24 1.99
C VAL A 219 -41.31 -2.05 3.08
N ASP A 220 -40.96 -2.37 4.32
CA ASP A 220 -41.88 -2.29 5.45
C ASP A 220 -42.09 -0.85 5.97
N GLU A 221 -41.22 0.11 5.62
CA GLU A 221 -41.28 1.52 6.05
C GLU A 221 -42.02 2.43 5.05
N THR A 222 -42.46 1.93 3.89
CA THR A 222 -43.22 2.67 2.85
C THR A 222 -44.66 2.20 2.73
#